data_0ae614723f5cdb5de1576e9ef4c5aafc
#
_entry.id   0ae614723f5cdb5de1576e9ef4c5aafc
#
_cell.length_a   1.000
_cell.length_b   1.000
_cell.length_c   1.000
_cell.angle_alpha   90.00
_cell.angle_beta   90.00
_cell.angle_gamma   90.00
#
_symmetry.space_group_name_H-M   'P 1'
#
loop_
_entity.id
_entity.type
_entity.pdbx_description
1 polymer ?
#
loop_
_entity_poly.entity_id
_entity_poly.type
_entity_poly.pdbx_seq_one_letter_code
_entity_poly.pdbx_strand_id
1 'polypeptide(L)'
;VFSGKSMMSVWSGLSNGIPTPDMSPGELAPTTQEQLQWPMWGQYYEQNRKGGEAPTSPDVVELVKLFEEWRNSGSADEREKIWLRMLTINANEVYTIGIVTRALQPVVVRDNLRNVPVEGIYSWDPGAYFGMYHPDTFWIDTAGRR
;
A
#
# COMPACT_ATOMS: atom_id res chain seq x y z
N VAL A 1 -13.92 9.82 -11.07
CA VAL A 1 -13.44 10.17 -9.73
C VAL A 1 -12.97 11.63 -9.72
N PHE A 2 -11.91 12.01 -10.45
CA PHE A 2 -11.38 13.39 -10.48
C PHE A 2 -12.39 14.50 -10.80
N SER A 3 -13.43 14.18 -11.54
CA SER A 3 -14.51 15.14 -11.84
C SER A 3 -15.52 15.33 -10.71
N GLY A 4 -15.36 14.70 -9.58
CA GLY A 4 -16.29 14.73 -8.44
C GLY A 4 -17.64 14.06 -8.68
N LYS A 5 -17.82 13.34 -9.78
CA LYS A 5 -19.11 12.72 -10.15
C LYS A 5 -19.27 11.30 -9.58
N SER A 6 -18.21 10.64 -9.18
CA SER A 6 -18.26 9.31 -8.55
C SER A 6 -18.31 9.46 -7.04
N MET A 7 -19.33 8.88 -6.41
CA MET A 7 -19.47 8.84 -4.96
C MET A 7 -18.81 7.60 -4.34
N MET A 8 -18.63 6.54 -5.12
CA MET A 8 -17.95 5.31 -4.72
C MET A 8 -17.13 4.77 -5.87
N SER A 9 -16.02 4.13 -5.56
CA SER A 9 -15.16 3.42 -6.51
C SER A 9 -14.55 2.18 -5.85
N VAL A 10 -14.14 1.23 -6.67
CA VAL A 10 -13.47 0.00 -6.20
C VAL A 10 -12.01 0.09 -6.61
N TRP A 11 -11.12 -0.14 -5.66
CA TRP A 11 -9.68 -0.07 -5.86
C TRP A 11 -8.95 -1.08 -4.98
N SER A 12 -7.65 -1.19 -5.14
CA SER A 12 -6.79 -1.91 -4.20
C SER A 12 -6.80 -1.19 -2.84
N GLY A 13 -6.73 -1.97 -1.76
CA GLY A 13 -6.56 -1.41 -0.40
C GLY A 13 -5.08 -1.16 -0.08
N LEU A 14 -4.71 -1.37 1.19
CA LEU A 14 -3.30 -1.33 1.61
C LEU A 14 -2.47 -2.25 0.74
N SER A 15 -1.47 -1.70 0.09
CA SER A 15 -0.60 -2.42 -0.84
C SER A 15 0.44 -3.31 -0.15
N ASN A 16 0.49 -3.27 1.17
CA ASN A 16 1.42 -4.04 1.99
C ASN A 16 0.90 -5.45 2.22
N GLY A 17 1.65 -6.48 1.87
CA GLY A 17 1.24 -7.87 2.04
C GLY A 17 1.02 -8.27 3.50
N ILE A 18 1.86 -7.77 4.39
CA ILE A 18 1.70 -7.84 5.86
C ILE A 18 1.92 -6.42 6.38
N PRO A 19 0.85 -5.66 6.64
CA PRO A 19 1.00 -4.30 7.15
C PRO A 19 1.56 -4.32 8.57
N THR A 20 2.66 -3.63 8.77
CA THR A 20 3.30 -3.42 10.07
C THR A 20 3.59 -1.93 10.25
N PRO A 21 3.80 -1.45 11.48
CA PRO A 21 4.13 -0.04 11.74
C PRO A 21 5.41 0.45 11.05
N ASP A 22 6.29 -0.44 10.64
CA ASP A 22 7.51 -0.12 9.88
C ASP A 22 7.27 0.04 8.37
N MET A 23 6.11 -0.40 7.88
CA MET A 23 5.69 -0.22 6.50
C MET A 23 5.03 1.15 6.32
N SER A 24 5.15 1.73 5.14
CA SER A 24 4.58 3.04 4.85
C SER A 24 3.06 3.07 5.07
N PRO A 25 2.53 3.98 5.90
CA PRO A 25 1.10 4.19 6.07
C PRO A 25 0.50 5.12 5.00
N GLY A 26 1.16 5.28 3.86
CA GLY A 26 0.74 6.21 2.82
C GLY A 26 -0.69 6.02 2.34
N GLU A 27 -1.19 4.79 2.33
CA GLU A 27 -2.59 4.49 1.96
C GLU A 27 -3.62 4.95 3.02
N LEU A 28 -3.18 5.25 4.23
CA LEU A 28 -4.04 5.74 5.31
C LEU A 28 -4.18 7.27 5.34
N ALA A 29 -3.51 7.99 4.44
CA ALA A 29 -3.55 9.44 4.32
C ALA A 29 -3.54 9.86 2.84
N PRO A 30 -4.05 11.04 2.46
CA PRO A 30 -4.05 11.51 1.08
C PRO A 30 -2.63 11.91 0.63
N THR A 31 -1.86 10.94 0.20
CA THR A 31 -0.45 11.12 -0.18
C THR A 31 -0.22 11.08 -1.68
N THR A 32 -1.14 10.49 -2.45
CA THR A 32 -1.08 10.43 -3.91
C THR A 32 -2.45 10.64 -4.56
N GLN A 33 -2.45 11.15 -5.80
CA GLN A 33 -3.67 11.31 -6.59
C GLN A 33 -4.31 9.98 -7.02
N GLU A 34 -3.61 8.86 -6.90
CA GLU A 34 -4.12 7.54 -7.26
C GLU A 34 -5.10 6.98 -6.23
N GLN A 35 -5.12 7.54 -5.04
CA GLN A 35 -6.03 7.16 -3.96
C GLN A 35 -7.43 7.70 -4.26
N LEU A 36 -8.34 6.81 -4.68
CA LEU A 36 -9.65 7.18 -5.23
C LEU A 36 -10.61 7.81 -4.22
N GLN A 37 -10.40 7.61 -2.92
CA GLN A 37 -11.21 8.21 -1.85
C GLN A 37 -10.97 9.71 -1.68
N TRP A 38 -9.78 10.22 -2.07
CA TRP A 38 -9.38 11.62 -1.91
C TRP A 38 -8.37 12.13 -2.96
N PRO A 39 -8.63 11.92 -4.25
CA PRO A 39 -7.64 12.13 -5.30
C PRO A 39 -7.14 13.57 -5.40
N MET A 40 -8.01 14.57 -5.14
CA MET A 40 -7.64 15.98 -5.20
C MET A 40 -6.76 16.40 -4.01
N TRP A 41 -7.03 15.85 -2.83
CA TRP A 41 -6.20 16.06 -1.65
C TRP A 41 -4.84 15.35 -1.79
N GLY A 42 -4.83 14.13 -2.33
CA GLY A 42 -3.61 13.42 -2.66
C GLY A 42 -2.77 14.17 -3.69
N GLN A 43 -3.38 14.71 -4.73
CA GLN A 43 -2.69 15.54 -5.71
C GLN A 43 -2.07 16.79 -5.08
N TYR A 44 -2.80 17.44 -4.16
CA TYR A 44 -2.29 18.60 -3.44
C TYR A 44 -1.02 18.26 -2.64
N TYR A 45 -1.02 17.14 -1.95
CA TYR A 45 0.16 16.67 -1.22
C TYR A 45 1.30 16.32 -2.16
N GLU A 46 1.06 15.48 -3.15
CA GLU A 46 2.05 14.96 -4.11
C GLU A 46 2.74 16.09 -4.90
N GLN A 47 2.00 17.12 -5.26
CA GLN A 47 2.50 18.28 -6.01
C GLN A 47 3.02 19.42 -5.12
N ASN A 48 3.33 19.14 -3.85
CA ASN A 48 3.84 20.15 -2.92
C ASN A 48 2.95 21.41 -2.85
N ARG A 49 1.64 21.21 -2.76
CA ARG A 49 0.62 22.27 -2.65
C ARG A 49 0.44 23.14 -3.90
N LYS A 50 0.95 22.72 -5.05
CA LYS A 50 0.86 23.48 -6.31
C LYS A 50 -0.31 23.08 -7.20
N GLY A 51 -0.97 21.96 -6.91
CA GLY A 51 -2.12 21.44 -7.64
C GLY A 51 -3.08 20.73 -6.70
N GLY A 52 -4.21 20.26 -7.22
CA GLY A 52 -5.24 19.64 -6.41
C GLY A 52 -5.99 20.62 -5.51
N GLU A 53 -6.51 20.13 -4.41
CA GLU A 53 -7.26 20.88 -3.42
C GLU A 53 -6.71 20.58 -2.02
N ALA A 54 -6.60 21.60 -1.17
CA ALA A 54 -6.21 21.39 0.22
C ALA A 54 -7.31 20.62 0.97
N PRO A 55 -6.94 19.62 1.81
CA PRO A 55 -7.92 18.94 2.64
C PRO A 55 -8.58 19.90 3.63
N THR A 56 -9.91 19.81 3.75
CA THR A 56 -10.72 20.66 4.60
C THR A 56 -11.22 19.96 5.86
N SER A 57 -11.26 18.61 5.85
CA SER A 57 -11.61 17.81 7.03
C SER A 57 -10.48 17.84 8.06
N PRO A 58 -10.75 18.14 9.34
CA PRO A 58 -9.74 18.12 10.40
C PRO A 58 -9.03 16.76 10.53
N ASP A 59 -9.78 15.66 10.41
CA ASP A 59 -9.24 14.31 10.52
C ASP A 59 -8.27 13.99 9.37
N VAL A 60 -8.58 14.45 8.16
CA VAL A 60 -7.68 14.28 7.01
C VAL A 60 -6.43 15.13 7.13
N VAL A 61 -6.54 16.34 7.65
CA VAL A 61 -5.38 17.20 7.98
C VAL A 61 -4.51 16.52 9.02
N GLU A 62 -5.11 15.90 10.05
CA GLU A 62 -4.38 15.11 11.06
C GLU A 62 -3.69 13.91 10.43
N LEU A 63 -4.34 13.17 9.51
CA LEU A 63 -3.73 12.04 8.80
C LEU A 63 -2.47 12.45 8.01
N VAL A 64 -2.51 13.57 7.31
CA VAL A 64 -1.33 14.10 6.59
C VAL A 64 -0.20 14.42 7.57
N LYS A 65 -0.52 15.05 8.70
CA LYS A 65 0.46 15.37 9.74
C LYS A 65 1.09 14.10 10.33
N LEU A 66 0.26 13.11 10.68
CA LEU A 66 0.72 11.81 11.19
C LEU A 66 1.61 11.08 10.20
N PHE A 67 1.32 11.15 8.91
CA PHE A 67 2.18 10.58 7.88
C PHE A 67 3.56 11.24 7.85
N GLU A 68 3.63 12.57 7.94
CA GLU A 68 4.91 13.27 8.03
C GLU A 68 5.67 12.95 9.32
N GLU A 69 4.97 12.83 10.46
CA GLU A 69 5.56 12.40 11.73
C GLU A 69 6.15 10.99 11.61
N TRP A 70 5.41 10.06 10.98
CA TRP A 70 5.90 8.71 10.73
C TRP A 70 7.18 8.70 9.90
N ARG A 71 7.25 9.48 8.82
CA ARG A 71 8.43 9.60 7.96
C ARG A 71 9.68 10.08 8.70
N ASN A 72 9.48 10.89 9.73
CA ASN A 72 10.55 11.48 10.53
C ASN A 72 10.78 10.76 11.86
N SER A 73 10.02 9.69 12.15
CA SER A 73 10.12 8.95 13.42
C SER A 73 11.46 8.23 13.57
N GLY A 74 11.98 8.24 14.78
CA GLY A 74 13.26 7.64 15.12
C GLY A 74 13.18 6.24 15.73
N SER A 75 11.97 5.75 16.09
CA SER A 75 11.80 4.48 16.78
C SER A 75 10.59 3.68 16.31
N ALA A 76 10.63 2.35 16.52
CA ALA A 76 9.51 1.46 16.22
C ALA A 76 8.28 1.78 17.10
N ASP A 77 8.48 2.07 18.37
CA ASP A 77 7.39 2.41 19.31
C ASP A 77 6.65 3.69 18.90
N GLU A 78 7.37 4.66 18.36
CA GLU A 78 6.79 5.89 17.84
C GLU A 78 5.96 5.61 16.58
N ARG A 79 6.50 4.83 15.64
CA ARG A 79 5.79 4.40 14.44
C ARG A 79 4.52 3.63 14.76
N GLU A 80 4.56 2.73 15.74
CA GLU A 80 3.39 1.97 16.17
C GLU A 80 2.27 2.88 16.68
N LYS A 81 2.61 3.87 17.52
CA LYS A 81 1.62 4.84 18.05
C LYS A 81 0.98 5.65 16.91
N ILE A 82 1.78 6.09 15.96
CA ILE A 82 1.30 6.84 14.80
C ILE A 82 0.37 5.95 13.95
N TRP A 83 0.77 4.73 13.64
CA TRP A 83 -0.06 3.77 12.91
C TRP A 83 -1.40 3.52 13.58
N LEU A 84 -1.41 3.27 14.88
CA LEU A 84 -2.62 3.04 15.66
C LEU A 84 -3.56 4.25 15.59
N ARG A 85 -3.02 5.46 15.67
CA ARG A 85 -3.84 6.67 15.55
C ARG A 85 -4.42 6.82 14.13
N MET A 86 -3.63 6.59 13.08
CA MET A 86 -4.10 6.65 11.70
C MET A 86 -5.18 5.59 11.43
N LEU A 87 -4.99 4.36 11.90
CA LEU A 87 -6.00 3.30 11.79
C LEU A 87 -7.28 3.66 12.53
N THR A 88 -7.19 4.28 13.71
CA THR A 88 -8.35 4.71 14.51
C THR A 88 -9.18 5.74 13.76
N ILE A 89 -8.54 6.74 13.16
CA ILE A 89 -9.22 7.75 12.32
C ILE A 89 -9.90 7.07 11.13
N ASN A 90 -9.18 6.25 10.37
CA ASN A 90 -9.74 5.56 9.21
C ASN A 90 -10.92 4.65 9.57
N ALA A 91 -10.87 3.97 10.71
CA ALA A 91 -11.95 3.11 11.20
C ALA A 91 -13.20 3.91 11.62
N ASN A 92 -13.03 5.08 12.22
CA ASN A 92 -14.13 5.92 12.66
C ASN A 92 -14.82 6.63 11.48
N GLU A 93 -14.03 7.16 10.55
CA GLU A 93 -14.52 7.92 9.39
C GLU A 93 -14.95 7.06 8.21
N VAL A 94 -14.54 5.79 8.19
CA VAL A 94 -14.88 4.80 7.16
C VAL A 94 -14.57 5.30 5.73
N TYR A 95 -13.38 5.84 5.51
CA TYR A 95 -12.96 6.30 4.18
C TYR A 95 -12.87 5.16 3.16
N THR A 96 -12.61 3.94 3.62
CA THR A 96 -12.54 2.74 2.79
C THR A 96 -13.25 1.56 3.46
N ILE A 97 -13.87 0.71 2.65
CA ILE A 97 -14.53 -0.51 3.10
C ILE A 97 -13.77 -1.70 2.51
N GLY A 98 -13.11 -2.47 3.35
CA GLY A 98 -12.43 -3.70 2.92
C GLY A 98 -13.44 -4.79 2.54
N ILE A 99 -13.36 -5.28 1.30
CA ILE A 99 -14.29 -6.28 0.78
C ILE A 99 -13.61 -7.66 0.69
N VAL A 100 -12.34 -7.67 0.24
CA VAL A 100 -11.58 -8.91 0.01
C VAL A 100 -10.18 -8.75 0.59
N THR A 101 -9.72 -9.78 1.28
CA THR A 101 -8.33 -9.89 1.73
C THR A 101 -7.81 -11.30 1.48
N ARG A 102 -6.51 -11.46 1.37
CA ARG A 102 -5.83 -12.75 1.20
C ARG A 102 -6.35 -13.57 0.01
N ALA A 103 -6.73 -12.91 -1.08
CA ALA A 103 -7.10 -13.61 -2.29
C ALA A 103 -5.88 -14.40 -2.82
N LEU A 104 -6.10 -15.70 -3.08
CA LEU A 104 -5.05 -16.54 -3.65
C LEU A 104 -4.81 -16.14 -5.11
N GLN A 105 -3.56 -15.84 -5.45
CA GLN A 105 -3.12 -15.59 -6.82
C GLN A 105 -2.32 -16.79 -7.32
N PRO A 106 -2.82 -17.53 -8.32
CA PRO A 106 -2.05 -18.61 -8.93
C PRO A 106 -0.89 -18.01 -9.75
N VAL A 107 0.30 -18.55 -9.53
CA VAL A 107 1.48 -18.21 -10.30
C VAL A 107 1.93 -19.43 -11.10
N VAL A 108 1.95 -19.31 -12.40
CA VAL A 108 2.39 -20.39 -13.29
C VAL A 108 3.89 -20.31 -13.48
N VAL A 109 4.58 -21.38 -13.13
CA VAL A 109 6.03 -21.50 -13.23
C VAL A 109 6.37 -22.69 -14.12
N ARG A 110 7.43 -22.58 -14.91
CA ARG A 110 7.92 -23.73 -15.69
C ARG A 110 8.34 -24.86 -14.76
N ASP A 111 8.04 -26.08 -15.16
CA ASP A 111 8.34 -27.30 -14.38
C ASP A 111 9.82 -27.54 -14.13
N ASN A 112 10.68 -26.97 -14.96
CA ASN A 112 12.14 -27.05 -14.82
C ASN A 112 12.79 -25.80 -14.19
N LEU A 113 12.02 -24.81 -13.75
CA LEU A 113 12.55 -23.71 -12.95
C LEU A 113 12.68 -24.13 -11.49
N ARG A 114 13.85 -23.97 -10.91
CA ARG A 114 14.21 -24.40 -9.57
C ARG A 114 14.42 -23.23 -8.64
N ASN A 115 14.36 -23.52 -7.35
CA ASN A 115 14.51 -22.59 -6.24
C ASN A 115 13.42 -21.52 -6.17
N VAL A 116 12.28 -21.79 -6.79
CA VAL A 116 11.08 -20.94 -6.70
C VAL A 116 10.27 -21.38 -5.47
N PRO A 117 9.82 -20.49 -4.61
CA PRO A 117 8.97 -20.84 -3.47
C PRO A 117 7.64 -21.44 -3.95
N VAL A 118 7.15 -22.45 -3.24
CA VAL A 118 5.87 -23.12 -3.54
C VAL A 118 4.68 -22.21 -3.22
N GLU A 119 4.84 -21.39 -2.20
CA GLU A 119 3.88 -20.37 -1.78
C GLU A 119 4.60 -19.15 -1.25
N GLY A 120 3.96 -18.01 -1.26
CA GLY A 120 4.53 -16.78 -0.78
C GLY A 120 3.50 -15.66 -0.63
N ILE A 121 3.94 -14.57 -0.05
CA ILE A 121 3.13 -13.38 0.10
C ILE A 121 3.42 -12.46 -1.08
N TYR A 122 2.39 -12.18 -1.86
CA TYR A 122 2.44 -11.16 -2.88
C TYR A 122 1.86 -9.86 -2.33
N SER A 123 2.61 -8.80 -2.46
CA SER A 123 2.12 -7.45 -2.22
C SER A 123 2.81 -6.49 -3.18
N TRP A 124 2.23 -5.31 -3.32
CA TRP A 124 2.81 -4.30 -4.18
C TRP A 124 4.19 -3.85 -3.66
N ASP A 125 4.29 -3.69 -2.34
CA ASP A 125 5.51 -3.26 -1.67
C ASP A 125 5.63 -3.95 -0.29
N PRO A 126 6.74 -4.60 0.04
CA PRO A 126 7.99 -4.81 -0.70
C PRO A 126 8.00 -6.05 -1.59
N GLY A 127 6.94 -6.84 -1.60
CA GLY A 127 6.86 -8.15 -2.23
C GLY A 127 6.55 -8.13 -3.73
N ALA A 128 6.48 -6.94 -4.35
CA ALA A 128 6.21 -6.81 -5.76
C ALA A 128 7.23 -7.60 -6.61
N TYR A 129 6.71 -8.30 -7.61
CA TYR A 129 7.53 -9.02 -8.59
C TYR A 129 8.49 -10.05 -7.98
N PHE A 130 8.13 -10.62 -6.84
CA PHE A 130 8.96 -11.61 -6.13
C PHE A 130 10.32 -11.11 -5.65
N GLY A 131 10.56 -9.80 -5.58
CA GLY A 131 11.85 -9.25 -5.17
C GLY A 131 12.35 -9.81 -3.83
N MET A 132 11.47 -10.03 -2.87
CA MET A 132 11.79 -10.61 -1.57
C MET A 132 12.16 -12.11 -1.63
N TYR A 133 11.88 -12.79 -2.74
CA TYR A 133 12.15 -14.21 -2.90
C TYR A 133 13.48 -14.52 -3.63
N HIS A 134 14.31 -13.52 -3.83
CA HIS A 134 15.64 -13.66 -4.44
C HIS A 134 15.61 -14.34 -5.81
N PRO A 135 14.92 -13.76 -6.82
CA PRO A 135 14.82 -14.35 -8.16
C PRO A 135 16.20 -14.52 -8.85
N ASP A 136 17.22 -13.82 -8.40
CA ASP A 136 18.62 -14.00 -8.77
C ASP A 136 19.18 -15.40 -8.41
N THR A 137 18.52 -16.12 -7.50
CA THR A 137 18.86 -17.50 -7.12
C THR A 137 18.09 -18.56 -7.93
N PHE A 138 17.15 -18.18 -8.77
CA PHE A 138 16.39 -19.11 -9.59
C PHE A 138 17.25 -19.64 -10.74
N TRP A 139 17.12 -20.92 -11.04
CA TRP A 139 17.86 -21.54 -12.12
C TRP A 139 17.01 -22.53 -12.92
N ILE A 140 17.41 -22.76 -14.16
CA ILE A 140 16.73 -23.68 -15.06
C ILE A 140 17.45 -25.02 -15.05
N ASP A 141 16.72 -26.06 -14.66
CA ASP A 141 17.19 -27.42 -14.74
C ASP A 141 17.14 -27.88 -16.22
N THR A 142 18.29 -28.15 -16.79
CA THR A 142 18.41 -28.62 -18.17
C THR A 142 18.63 -30.12 -18.29
N ALA A 143 18.74 -30.85 -17.16
CA ALA A 143 19.07 -32.26 -17.14
C ALA A 143 17.97 -33.19 -17.73
N GLY A 144 16.76 -32.68 -17.93
CA GLY A 144 15.62 -33.42 -18.48
C GLY A 144 15.39 -33.29 -19.99
N ARG A 145 16.19 -32.51 -20.70
CA ARG A 145 16.13 -32.42 -22.18
C ARG A 145 16.99 -33.50 -22.84
N ARG A 146 16.43 -34.71 -23.02
CA ARG A 146 16.84 -35.68 -24.02
C ARG A 146 15.75 -35.79 -25.07
#